data_5480142f2b84bdfba496e6a0e32759c6
#
_entry.id   5480142f2b84bdfba496e6a0e32759c6
#
_cell.length_a   1.000
_cell.length_b   1.000
_cell.length_c   1.000
_cell.angle_alpha   90.00
_cell.angle_beta   90.00
_cell.angle_gamma   90.00
#
_symmetry.space_group_name_H-M   'P 1'
#
loop_
_entity.id
_entity.type
_entity.pdbx_description
1 polymer ?
#
loop_
_entity_poly.entity_id
_entity_poly.type
_entity_poly.pdbx_seq_one_letter_code
_entity_poly.pdbx_strand_id
1 'polypeptide(L)' 'MVYNEKKVELLRQRYPEGTRICLDHMEDLCPVESGTCGEVQFVDDAGTLHCKFDNGRTLGVIPNVDQFHKIA' A
#
# COMPACT_ATOMS: atom_id res chain seq x y z
N MET A 1 1.69 18.57 -8.93
CA MET A 1 1.08 17.38 -9.53
C MET A 1 -0.38 17.30 -9.09
N VAL A 2 -1.25 17.04 -10.05
CA VAL A 2 -2.67 16.87 -9.73
C VAL A 2 -2.96 15.39 -9.60
N TYR A 3 -3.41 14.96 -8.47
CA TYR A 3 -3.85 13.59 -8.32
C TYR A 3 -5.29 13.44 -8.80
N ASN A 4 -5.66 12.24 -9.21
CA ASN A 4 -6.97 11.97 -9.76
C ASN A 4 -7.86 11.41 -8.65
N GLU A 5 -8.87 12.18 -8.24
CA GLU A 5 -9.78 11.80 -7.16
C GLU A 5 -10.52 10.49 -7.43
N LYS A 6 -10.90 10.26 -8.69
CA LYS A 6 -11.56 9.00 -9.07
C LYS A 6 -10.63 7.82 -8.90
N LYS A 7 -9.35 8.00 -9.23
CA LYS A 7 -8.35 6.96 -9.07
C LYS A 7 -8.12 6.63 -7.61
N VAL A 8 -8.05 7.66 -6.76
CA VAL A 8 -7.91 7.49 -5.32
C VAL A 8 -9.12 6.77 -4.75
N GLU A 9 -10.33 7.15 -5.17
CA GLU A 9 -11.55 6.50 -4.73
C GLU A 9 -11.59 5.04 -5.12
N LEU A 10 -11.17 4.72 -6.35
CA LEU A 10 -11.07 3.33 -6.80
C LEU A 10 -10.08 2.54 -5.97
N LEU A 11 -8.96 3.16 -5.59
CA LEU A 11 -7.99 2.52 -4.71
C LEU A 11 -8.60 2.24 -3.34
N ARG A 12 -9.37 3.18 -2.80
CA ARG A 12 -10.05 3.00 -1.52
C ARG A 12 -11.06 1.86 -1.57
N GLN A 13 -11.74 1.70 -2.70
CA GLN A 13 -12.68 0.61 -2.89
C GLN A 13 -11.98 -0.74 -3.04
N ARG A 14 -10.83 -0.73 -3.72
CA ARG A 14 -10.04 -1.94 -3.95
C ARG A 14 -9.29 -2.38 -2.70
N TYR A 15 -8.82 -1.41 -1.91
CA TYR A 15 -8.01 -1.65 -0.71
C TYR A 15 -8.64 -0.97 0.50
N PRO A 16 -9.82 -1.43 0.93
CA PRO A 16 -10.42 -0.87 2.15
C PRO A 16 -9.59 -1.23 3.38
N GLU A 17 -9.84 -0.54 4.47
CA GLU A 17 -9.18 -0.81 5.74
C GLU A 17 -9.28 -2.31 6.09
N GLY A 18 -8.17 -2.88 6.50
CA GLY A 18 -8.11 -4.30 6.84
C GLY A 18 -7.71 -5.22 5.69
N THR A 19 -7.58 -4.66 4.47
CA THR A 19 -7.14 -5.47 3.32
C THR A 19 -5.72 -5.97 3.56
N ARG A 20 -5.51 -7.26 3.34
CA ARG A 20 -4.19 -7.87 3.47
C ARG A 20 -3.47 -7.85 2.14
N ILE A 21 -2.23 -7.41 2.16
CA ILE A 21 -1.36 -7.40 0.98
C ILE A 21 -0.02 -8.02 1.36
N CYS A 22 0.70 -8.51 0.36
CA CYS A 22 2.09 -8.92 0.53
C CYS A 22 2.95 -8.12 -0.43
N LEU A 23 4.09 -7.66 0.07
CA LEU A 23 5.00 -6.82 -0.67
C LEU A 23 5.94 -7.70 -1.50
N ASP A 24 6.02 -7.42 -2.80
CA ASP A 24 6.95 -8.10 -3.70
C ASP A 24 8.25 -7.34 -3.83
N HIS A 25 8.18 -6.01 -3.97
CA HIS A 25 9.35 -5.15 -4.06
C HIS A 25 8.95 -3.72 -3.71
N MET A 26 9.77 -3.03 -2.96
CA MET A 26 9.52 -1.64 -2.57
C MET A 26 10.68 -0.75 -3.00
N GLU A 27 10.36 0.32 -3.70
CA GLU A 27 11.32 1.37 -4.06
C GLU A 27 11.42 2.37 -2.91
N ASP A 28 12.33 2.12 -1.97
CA ASP A 28 12.50 2.95 -0.78
C ASP A 28 13.97 2.84 -0.34
N LEU A 29 14.44 3.84 0.40
CA LEU A 29 15.79 3.81 1.00
C LEU A 29 15.87 2.77 2.10
N CYS A 30 14.77 2.56 2.82
CA CYS A 30 14.68 1.56 3.89
C CYS A 30 13.47 0.70 3.64
N PRO A 31 13.52 -0.16 2.61
CA PRO A 31 12.33 -0.94 2.23
C PRO A 31 11.97 -1.99 3.25
N VAL A 32 10.70 -2.36 3.23
CA VAL A 32 10.25 -3.57 3.91
C VAL A 32 10.73 -4.74 3.08
N GLU A 33 11.19 -5.79 3.74
CA GLU A 33 11.71 -6.97 3.07
C GLU A 33 10.65 -7.62 2.18
N SER A 34 11.05 -8.05 0.99
CA SER A 34 10.16 -8.72 0.05
C SER A 34 9.53 -9.96 0.70
N GLY A 35 8.26 -10.17 0.42
CA GLY A 35 7.51 -11.27 1.01
C GLY A 35 6.84 -10.92 2.35
N THR A 36 7.11 -9.75 2.90
CA THR A 36 6.47 -9.30 4.13
C THR A 36 5.04 -8.89 3.82
N CYS A 37 4.10 -9.39 4.58
CA CYS A 37 2.69 -9.06 4.42
C CYS A 37 2.27 -8.01 5.45
N GLY A 38 1.22 -7.30 5.13
CA GLY A 38 0.71 -6.26 6.00
C GLY A 38 -0.77 -6.00 5.77
N GLU A 39 -1.28 -5.02 6.49
CA GLU A 39 -2.69 -4.65 6.44
C GLU A 39 -2.81 -3.18 6.06
N VAL A 40 -3.68 -2.90 5.10
CA VAL A 40 -3.97 -1.53 4.70
C VAL A 40 -4.75 -0.85 5.81
N GLN A 41 -4.24 0.29 6.29
CA GLN A 41 -4.90 1.10 7.29
C GLN A 41 -5.84 2.10 6.61
N PHE A 42 -5.33 2.80 5.61
CA PHE A 42 -6.12 3.74 4.82
C PHE A 42 -5.35 4.11 3.55
N VAL A 43 -6.05 4.71 2.61
CA VAL A 43 -5.46 5.29 1.39
C VAL A 43 -5.58 6.79 1.50
N ASP A 44 -4.46 7.52 1.38
CA ASP A 44 -4.48 8.97 1.50
C ASP A 44 -4.91 9.64 0.19
N ASP A 45 -5.00 10.97 0.22
CA ASP A 45 -5.48 11.74 -0.93
C ASP A 45 -4.53 11.70 -2.12
N ALA A 46 -3.28 11.32 -1.91
CA ALA A 46 -2.31 11.16 -2.99
C ALA A 46 -2.32 9.74 -3.58
N GLY A 47 -3.15 8.85 -3.03
CA GLY A 47 -3.23 7.48 -3.52
C GLY A 47 -2.20 6.54 -2.92
N THR A 48 -1.58 6.93 -1.81
CA THR A 48 -0.63 6.08 -1.10
C THR A 48 -1.38 5.19 -0.11
N LEU A 49 -1.10 3.89 -0.15
CA LEU A 49 -1.67 2.95 0.80
C LEU A 49 -0.82 2.94 2.06
N HIS A 50 -1.38 3.40 3.17
CA HIS A 50 -0.69 3.37 4.45
C HIS A 50 -0.93 2.00 5.09
N CYS A 51 0.15 1.23 5.21
CA CYS A 51 0.07 -0.16 5.65
C CYS A 51 0.87 -0.39 6.91
N LYS A 52 0.33 -1.24 7.78
CA LYS A 52 1.06 -1.75 8.93
C LYS A 52 1.50 -3.17 8.60
N PHE A 53 2.81 -3.37 8.52
CA PHE A 53 3.37 -4.66 8.17
C PHE A 53 3.53 -5.55 9.40
N ASP A 54 3.55 -6.86 9.15
CA ASP A 54 3.61 -7.85 10.24
C ASP A 54 4.93 -7.80 11.02
N ASN A 55 5.96 -7.17 10.45
CA ASN A 55 7.24 -6.95 11.14
C ASN A 55 7.20 -5.74 12.08
N GLY A 56 6.06 -5.08 12.23
CA GLY A 56 5.88 -3.93 13.12
C GLY A 56 6.12 -2.59 12.45
N ARG A 57 6.57 -2.55 11.21
CA ARG A 57 6.81 -1.29 10.50
C ARG A 57 5.52 -0.76 9.88
N THR A 58 5.41 0.56 9.81
CA THR A 58 4.31 1.25 9.14
C THR A 58 4.90 2.07 8.01
N LEU A 59 4.52 1.79 6.78
CA LEU A 59 5.04 2.50 5.61
C LEU A 59 3.94 2.72 4.60
N GLY A 60 4.13 3.74 3.75
CA GLY A 60 3.26 3.99 2.61
C GLY A 60 3.70 3.14 1.42
N VAL A 61 2.74 2.48 0.78
CA VAL A 61 2.96 1.72 -0.45
C VAL A 61 2.37 2.52 -1.58
N ILE A 62 3.16 2.77 -2.62
CA ILE A 62 2.74 3.60 -3.76
C ILE A 62 2.44 2.69 -4.95
N PRO A 63 1.17 2.58 -5.36
CA PRO A 63 0.82 1.80 -6.54
C PRO A 63 1.59 2.31 -7.76
N ASN A 64 2.02 1.41 -8.62
CA ASN A 64 2.82 1.68 -9.83
C ASN A 64 4.29 1.99 -9.57
N VAL A 65 4.70 2.16 -8.31
CA VAL A 65 6.10 2.32 -7.92
C VAL A 65 6.55 1.08 -7.18
N ASP A 66 5.80 0.71 -6.14
CA ASP A 66 6.08 -0.48 -5.36
C ASP A 66 5.30 -1.66 -5.92
N GLN A 67 5.88 -2.84 -5.86
CA GLN A 67 5.23 -4.06 -6.34
C GLN A 67 4.68 -4.84 -5.15
N PHE A 68 3.40 -5.11 -5.21
CA PHE A 68 2.71 -5.83 -4.15
C PHE A 68 1.47 -6.53 -4.73
N HIS A 69 0.92 -7.46 -3.98
CA HIS A 69 -0.31 -8.13 -4.39
C HIS A 69 -1.24 -8.30 -3.20
N LYS A 70 -2.53 -8.30 -3.51
CA LYS A 70 -3.58 -8.48 -2.52
C LYS A 70 -3.75 -9.96 -2.23
N ILE A 71 -3.89 -10.29 -0.96
CA ILE A 71 -4.18 -11.66 -0.54
C ILE A 71 -5.58 -11.71 0.05
N ALA A 72 -6.25 -12.82 -0.16
CA ALA A 72 -7.64 -12.98 0.25
C ALA A 72 -7.80 -12.97 1.77
#